data_fd5e8cb8db99bb2957c19006eae6881e
#
_entry.id   fd5e8cb8db99bb2957c19006eae6881e
#
_cell.length_a   1.000
_cell.length_b   1.000
_cell.length_c   1.000
_cell.angle_alpha   90.00
_cell.angle_beta   90.00
_cell.angle_gamma   90.00
#
_symmetry.space_group_name_H-M   'P 1'
#
loop_
_entity.id
_entity.type
_entity.pdbx_description
1 polymer ?
#
loop_
_entity_poly.entity_id
_entity_poly.type
_entity_poly.pdbx_seq_one_letter_code
_entity_poly.pdbx_strand_id
1 'polypeptide(L)'
;MTPGYGSRGPLSPLYNRNALSHEDSFVRAAGGRRYIRSHIMGDVLTLELEQKAAAVRDQLASAVQQHGRVVYSNSLGAEAMVLTDIIWTQVPEIDIFSIDTGRLHEETYELLEKLERRYRKQIKLVYPDSESLAKLVSKQGVNGFFHSLDARLACCQVRKVEPFKRAIAGYAAWVTGVRRQQSATRALGQPIEWDAQNGLYKVSPLLDWTEEQVWQYIRARKIPYNTLHDRMFPSIGCAPCTRAIQPGEDQRAGRWWWEQPESRECGLQPRVRHAVGQA
;
A
#
# COMPACT_ATOMS: atom_id res chain seq x y z
N MET A 1 43.85 35.14 -15.68
CA MET A 1 42.91 35.12 -16.81
C MET A 1 41.78 34.16 -16.48
N THR A 2 40.68 34.66 -15.98
CA THR A 2 39.47 33.90 -15.63
C THR A 2 38.43 34.13 -16.73
N PRO A 3 37.77 33.11 -17.29
CA PRO A 3 36.68 33.30 -18.22
C PRO A 3 35.35 33.56 -17.47
N GLY A 4 34.66 34.65 -17.88
CA GLY A 4 33.42 35.11 -17.29
C GLY A 4 32.23 34.19 -17.64
N TYR A 5 31.36 34.00 -16.64
CA TYR A 5 30.06 33.40 -16.81
C TYR A 5 29.05 34.40 -17.34
N GLY A 6 28.52 34.14 -18.52
CA GLY A 6 27.43 34.91 -19.12
C GLY A 6 26.11 34.67 -18.45
N SER A 7 25.43 35.73 -18.05
CA SER A 7 24.08 35.81 -17.54
C SER A 7 23.04 35.37 -18.58
N ARG A 8 22.24 34.36 -18.31
CA ARG A 8 21.02 34.05 -19.07
C ARG A 8 19.82 34.67 -18.35
N GLY A 9 19.11 35.53 -19.10
CA GLY A 9 17.90 36.20 -18.65
C GLY A 9 16.68 35.24 -18.50
N PRO A 10 15.56 35.73 -17.94
CA PRO A 10 14.43 34.88 -17.53
C PRO A 10 13.57 34.43 -18.71
N LEU A 11 13.23 33.15 -18.71
CA LEU A 11 12.26 32.54 -19.63
C LEU A 11 10.85 32.94 -19.21
N SER A 12 10.09 33.56 -20.10
CA SER A 12 8.69 33.93 -19.95
C SER A 12 7.78 32.68 -20.00
N PRO A 13 6.72 32.58 -19.19
CA PRO A 13 5.73 31.52 -19.32
C PRO A 13 4.63 31.92 -20.32
N LEU A 14 4.59 31.27 -21.46
CA LEU A 14 3.41 31.28 -22.34
C LEU A 14 2.46 30.17 -21.86
N TYR A 15 1.50 30.54 -21.03
CA TYR A 15 0.35 29.68 -20.69
C TYR A 15 -0.85 30.15 -21.52
N ASN A 16 -1.18 29.38 -22.54
CA ASN A 16 -2.32 29.62 -23.39
C ASN A 16 -3.59 29.07 -22.74
N ARG A 17 -4.49 29.95 -22.28
CA ARG A 17 -5.83 29.62 -21.85
C ARG A 17 -6.73 29.42 -23.06
N ASN A 18 -7.09 28.20 -23.39
CA ASN A 18 -8.28 27.94 -24.18
C ASN A 18 -9.29 27.17 -23.32
N ALA A 19 -10.31 27.90 -22.89
CA ALA A 19 -11.51 27.37 -22.34
C ALA A 19 -12.27 26.61 -23.43
N LEU A 20 -12.44 25.30 -23.26
CA LEU A 20 -13.41 24.53 -24.04
C LEU A 20 -14.71 24.45 -23.24
N SER A 21 -15.71 25.15 -23.77
CA SER A 21 -17.12 25.03 -23.38
C SER A 21 -17.61 23.61 -23.70
N HIS A 22 -18.10 22.89 -22.71
CA HIS A 22 -18.87 21.67 -22.93
C HIS A 22 -20.26 22.03 -23.41
N GLU A 23 -20.51 21.87 -24.71
CA GLU A 23 -21.86 21.77 -25.27
C GLU A 23 -22.37 20.33 -25.12
N ASP A 24 -23.53 20.23 -24.48
CA ASP A 24 -24.29 18.98 -24.34
C ASP A 24 -24.81 18.53 -25.71
N SER A 25 -24.22 17.49 -26.29
CA SER A 25 -24.80 16.84 -27.47
C SER A 25 -25.84 15.81 -27.06
N PHE A 26 -27.16 16.19 -27.19
CA PHE A 26 -28.26 15.29 -27.09
C PHE A 26 -28.35 14.39 -28.32
N VAL A 27 -28.16 13.09 -28.19
CA VAL A 27 -28.54 12.10 -29.19
C VAL A 27 -29.90 11.53 -28.80
N ARG A 28 -30.94 11.83 -29.57
CA ARG A 28 -32.26 11.20 -29.47
C ARG A 28 -32.20 9.83 -30.14
N ALA A 29 -32.33 8.74 -29.35
CA ALA A 29 -32.68 7.43 -29.88
C ALA A 29 -34.19 7.20 -29.67
N ALA A 30 -34.86 6.79 -30.73
CA ALA A 30 -36.28 6.42 -30.72
C ALA A 30 -36.47 5.11 -29.96
N GLY A 31 -37.33 5.12 -28.91
CA GLY A 31 -37.67 3.94 -28.12
C GLY A 31 -37.64 4.25 -26.62
N GLY A 32 -38.79 4.71 -26.08
CA GLY A 32 -38.92 5.27 -24.74
C GLY A 32 -38.63 4.31 -23.59
N ARG A 33 -37.41 4.23 -23.15
CA ARG A 33 -37.03 3.96 -21.76
C ARG A 33 -35.92 4.94 -21.38
N ARG A 34 -36.21 5.79 -20.39
CA ARG A 34 -35.22 6.68 -19.81
C ARG A 34 -34.20 5.84 -19.07
N TYR A 35 -33.03 5.59 -19.65
CA TYR A 35 -31.85 5.19 -18.91
C TYR A 35 -31.32 6.43 -18.20
N ILE A 36 -31.63 6.54 -16.91
CA ILE A 36 -30.94 7.47 -16.04
C ILE A 36 -29.49 6.94 -15.94
N ARG A 37 -28.55 7.65 -16.53
CA ARG A 37 -27.14 7.38 -16.44
C ARG A 37 -26.74 7.37 -14.97
N SER A 38 -26.45 6.20 -14.40
CA SER A 38 -25.96 5.97 -13.04
C SER A 38 -24.48 6.41 -12.89
N HIS A 39 -24.17 7.65 -13.26
CA HIS A 39 -22.80 8.20 -13.17
C HIS A 39 -22.59 9.18 -12.02
N ILE A 40 -23.55 9.33 -11.10
CA ILE A 40 -23.44 10.27 -9.96
C ILE A 40 -23.32 9.54 -8.60
N MET A 41 -23.25 8.21 -8.56
CA MET A 41 -23.13 7.48 -7.27
C MET A 41 -21.69 7.20 -6.81
N GLY A 42 -20.65 7.81 -7.42
CA GLY A 42 -19.24 7.51 -7.12
C GLY A 42 -18.60 8.29 -5.97
N ASP A 43 -19.17 9.43 -5.56
CA ASP A 43 -18.49 10.40 -4.70
C ASP A 43 -19.06 10.51 -3.28
N VAL A 44 -20.04 9.70 -2.89
CA VAL A 44 -20.63 9.73 -1.55
C VAL A 44 -20.44 8.37 -0.88
N LEU A 45 -19.96 8.38 0.38
CA LEU A 45 -19.92 7.19 1.21
C LEU A 45 -21.37 6.69 1.42
N THR A 46 -21.59 5.38 1.19
CA THR A 46 -22.86 4.76 1.60
C THR A 46 -22.92 4.67 3.12
N LEU A 47 -24.13 4.66 3.70
CA LEU A 47 -24.31 4.48 5.14
C LEU A 47 -23.61 3.23 5.66
N GLU A 48 -23.66 2.12 4.91
CA GLU A 48 -22.95 0.89 5.24
C GLU A 48 -21.44 1.10 5.33
N LEU A 49 -20.84 1.82 4.37
CA LEU A 49 -19.40 2.05 4.36
C LEU A 49 -18.97 3.03 5.45
N GLU A 50 -19.81 4.00 5.80
CA GLU A 50 -19.59 4.87 6.96
C GLU A 50 -19.58 4.07 8.27
N GLN A 51 -20.53 3.14 8.44
CA GLN A 51 -20.58 2.24 9.60
C GLN A 51 -19.35 1.35 9.67
N LYS A 52 -18.90 0.80 8.54
CA LYS A 52 -17.67 0.01 8.47
C LYS A 52 -16.44 0.85 8.82
N ALA A 53 -16.35 2.07 8.35
CA ALA A 53 -15.24 2.97 8.69
C ALA A 53 -15.25 3.36 10.18
N ALA A 54 -16.44 3.58 10.76
CA ALA A 54 -16.59 3.79 12.19
C ALA A 54 -16.15 2.57 13.01
N ALA A 55 -16.50 1.36 12.58
CA ALA A 55 -16.05 0.12 13.23
C ALA A 55 -14.51 -0.04 13.19
N VAL A 56 -13.87 0.33 12.07
CA VAL A 56 -12.40 0.38 11.95
C VAL A 56 -11.80 1.36 12.97
N ARG A 57 -12.33 2.58 13.05
CA ARG A 57 -11.91 3.58 14.05
C ARG A 57 -12.03 3.04 15.47
N ASP A 58 -13.19 2.44 15.79
CA ASP A 58 -13.47 1.95 17.15
C ASP A 58 -12.54 0.79 17.52
N GLN A 59 -12.25 -0.10 16.58
CA GLN A 59 -11.27 -1.18 16.77
C GLN A 59 -9.85 -0.63 16.98
N LEU A 60 -9.43 0.38 16.24
CA LEU A 60 -8.14 1.04 16.40
C LEU A 60 -8.02 1.75 17.76
N ALA A 61 -9.05 2.50 18.15
CA ALA A 61 -9.11 3.18 19.44
C ALA A 61 -9.09 2.19 20.62
N SER A 62 -9.84 1.09 20.49
CA SER A 62 -9.83 -0.02 21.45
C SER A 62 -8.44 -0.67 21.57
N ALA A 63 -7.74 -0.86 20.45
CA ALA A 63 -6.38 -1.38 20.47
C ALA A 63 -5.41 -0.45 21.23
N VAL A 64 -5.51 0.86 21.05
CA VAL A 64 -4.72 1.84 21.82
C VAL A 64 -5.07 1.77 23.32
N GLN A 65 -6.36 1.72 23.65
CA GLN A 65 -6.82 1.65 25.03
C GLN A 65 -6.35 0.37 25.75
N GLN A 66 -6.39 -0.77 25.07
CA GLN A 66 -6.08 -2.09 25.64
C GLN A 66 -4.58 -2.37 25.70
N HIS A 67 -3.83 -1.94 24.70
CA HIS A 67 -2.42 -2.30 24.53
C HIS A 67 -1.46 -1.12 24.75
N GLY A 68 -1.96 0.13 24.80
CA GLY A 68 -1.13 1.32 24.96
C GLY A 68 -0.44 1.71 23.64
N ARG A 69 0.87 1.48 23.52
CA ARG A 69 1.63 1.87 22.32
C ARG A 69 1.32 0.96 21.13
N VAL A 70 0.66 1.52 20.12
CA VAL A 70 0.28 0.85 18.86
C VAL A 70 0.99 1.53 17.70
N VAL A 71 1.44 0.73 16.73
CA VAL A 71 2.08 1.24 15.50
C VAL A 71 1.43 0.64 14.25
N TYR A 72 1.30 1.43 13.21
CA TYR A 72 0.81 0.98 11.92
C TYR A 72 1.96 0.80 10.92
N SER A 73 2.08 -0.43 10.37
CA SER A 73 3.00 -0.76 9.28
C SER A 73 2.33 -0.48 7.93
N ASN A 74 2.60 0.68 7.37
CA ASN A 74 2.00 1.17 6.14
C ASN A 74 2.70 0.59 4.90
N SER A 75 1.95 -0.11 4.06
CA SER A 75 2.48 -0.71 2.81
C SER A 75 2.45 0.22 1.61
N LEU A 76 1.84 1.43 1.74
CA LEU A 76 1.60 2.39 0.65
C LEU A 76 0.73 1.85 -0.51
N GLY A 77 -0.01 0.75 -0.27
CA GLY A 77 -1.06 0.24 -1.17
C GLY A 77 -2.43 0.86 -0.87
N ALA A 78 -3.46 0.44 -1.60
CA ALA A 78 -4.81 1.00 -1.48
C ALA A 78 -5.40 0.89 -0.06
N GLU A 79 -5.34 -0.29 0.56
CA GLU A 79 -5.80 -0.52 1.93
C GLU A 79 -5.06 0.38 2.93
N ALA A 80 -3.78 0.62 2.65
CA ALA A 80 -2.98 1.46 3.50
C ALA A 80 -3.45 2.91 3.50
N MET A 81 -4.01 3.38 2.41
CA MET A 81 -4.54 4.74 2.32
C MET A 81 -5.81 4.91 3.16
N VAL A 82 -6.69 3.91 3.20
CA VAL A 82 -7.87 3.91 4.08
C VAL A 82 -7.45 4.01 5.55
N LEU A 83 -6.52 3.15 5.98
CA LEU A 83 -6.03 3.17 7.37
C LEU A 83 -5.29 4.46 7.70
N THR A 84 -4.51 5.00 6.79
CA THR A 84 -3.81 6.28 6.99
C THR A 84 -4.79 7.43 7.22
N ASP A 85 -5.86 7.51 6.41
CA ASP A 85 -6.90 8.53 6.57
C ASP A 85 -7.58 8.40 7.94
N ILE A 86 -8.04 7.21 8.30
CA ILE A 86 -8.73 6.97 9.59
C ILE A 86 -7.80 7.26 10.77
N ILE A 87 -6.57 6.75 10.75
CA ILE A 87 -5.60 6.96 11.83
C ILE A 87 -5.29 8.44 11.99
N TRP A 88 -4.89 9.11 10.91
CA TRP A 88 -4.48 10.50 11.02
C TRP A 88 -5.59 11.48 11.36
N THR A 89 -6.85 11.14 11.03
CA THR A 89 -8.00 12.03 11.27
C THR A 89 -8.79 11.69 12.54
N GLN A 90 -8.73 10.43 13.02
CA GLN A 90 -9.63 9.96 14.06
C GLN A 90 -8.96 9.22 15.22
N VAL A 91 -7.76 8.65 15.04
CA VAL A 91 -7.00 7.93 16.08
C VAL A 91 -5.51 8.30 15.98
N PRO A 92 -5.17 9.59 16.16
CA PRO A 92 -3.83 10.12 15.89
C PRO A 92 -2.74 9.61 16.84
N GLU A 93 -3.08 8.86 17.87
CA GLU A 93 -2.16 8.25 18.85
C GLU A 93 -1.38 7.08 18.26
N ILE A 94 -1.83 6.53 17.11
CA ILE A 94 -1.13 5.43 16.45
C ILE A 94 -0.01 5.99 15.57
N ASP A 95 1.22 5.60 15.88
CA ASP A 95 2.38 5.90 15.06
C ASP A 95 2.30 5.19 13.70
N ILE A 96 2.69 5.87 12.62
CA ILE A 96 2.73 5.28 11.27
C ILE A 96 4.17 5.23 10.77
N PHE A 97 4.61 4.05 10.32
CA PHE A 97 5.85 3.91 9.58
C PHE A 97 5.65 3.16 8.26
N SER A 98 6.55 3.36 7.33
CA SER A 98 6.68 2.55 6.12
C SER A 98 8.12 2.11 5.93
N ILE A 99 8.32 0.97 5.27
CA ILE A 99 9.65 0.45 4.98
C ILE A 99 10.05 0.89 3.58
N ASP A 100 11.05 1.76 3.51
CA ASP A 100 11.74 2.01 2.26
C ASP A 100 12.84 0.97 2.07
N THR A 101 12.61 0.05 1.16
CA THR A 101 13.55 -1.03 0.84
C THR A 101 14.76 -0.57 0.02
N GLY A 102 14.80 0.71 -0.37
CA GLY A 102 15.73 1.28 -1.36
C GLY A 102 15.48 0.78 -2.79
N ARG A 103 14.29 0.19 -3.05
CA ARG A 103 13.88 -0.33 -4.36
C ARG A 103 12.38 -0.14 -4.61
N LEU A 104 11.79 0.92 -4.07
CA LEU A 104 10.40 1.26 -4.33
C LEU A 104 10.25 1.87 -5.75
N HIS A 105 9.03 1.88 -6.25
CA HIS A 105 8.69 2.62 -7.47
C HIS A 105 8.71 4.13 -7.20
N GLU A 106 8.98 4.93 -8.22
CA GLU A 106 8.96 6.38 -8.14
C GLU A 106 7.58 6.89 -7.70
N GLU A 107 6.51 6.31 -8.22
CA GLU A 107 5.12 6.63 -7.87
C GLU A 107 4.81 6.40 -6.38
N THR A 108 5.59 5.57 -5.70
CA THR A 108 5.46 5.37 -4.26
C THR A 108 6.04 6.55 -3.48
N TYR A 109 7.14 7.14 -3.94
CA TYR A 109 7.70 8.37 -3.35
C TYR A 109 6.81 9.58 -3.64
N GLU A 110 6.26 9.69 -4.86
CA GLU A 110 5.26 10.72 -5.19
C GLU A 110 4.02 10.64 -4.29
N LEU A 111 3.57 9.41 -3.95
CA LEU A 111 2.45 9.22 -3.03
C LEU A 111 2.78 9.77 -1.64
N LEU A 112 3.99 9.54 -1.12
CA LEU A 112 4.42 10.08 0.18
C LEU A 112 4.32 11.61 0.20
N GLU A 113 4.78 12.29 -0.84
CA GLU A 113 4.66 13.74 -0.96
C GLU A 113 3.19 14.22 -1.04
N LYS A 114 2.34 13.49 -1.79
CA LYS A 114 0.90 13.80 -1.89
C LYS A 114 0.21 13.66 -0.53
N LEU A 115 0.56 12.65 0.25
CA LEU A 115 0.05 12.44 1.61
C LEU A 115 0.51 13.55 2.55
N GLU A 116 1.79 13.91 2.53
CA GLU A 116 2.32 15.01 3.34
C GLU A 116 1.60 16.33 3.04
N ARG A 117 1.43 16.67 1.77
CA ARG A 117 0.70 17.88 1.35
C ARG A 117 -0.74 17.89 1.83
N ARG A 118 -1.44 16.74 1.77
CA ARG A 118 -2.85 16.63 2.16
C ARG A 118 -3.07 16.70 3.66
N TYR A 119 -2.29 15.92 4.43
CA TYR A 119 -2.53 15.73 5.87
C TYR A 119 -1.63 16.60 6.75
N ARG A 120 -0.62 17.25 6.18
CA ARG A 120 0.41 18.02 6.93
C ARG A 120 1.12 17.14 7.98
N LYS A 121 1.25 15.86 7.68
CA LYS A 121 1.90 14.83 8.50
C LYS A 121 2.80 13.98 7.61
N GLN A 122 3.87 13.43 8.20
CA GLN A 122 4.82 12.57 7.50
C GLN A 122 4.73 11.13 8.01
N ILE A 123 4.86 10.16 7.10
CA ILE A 123 5.07 8.76 7.44
C ILE A 123 6.55 8.57 7.76
N LYS A 124 6.86 8.01 8.94
CA LYS A 124 8.24 7.67 9.30
C LYS A 124 8.77 6.58 8.38
N LEU A 125 9.83 6.87 7.62
CA LEU A 125 10.48 5.87 6.78
C LEU A 125 11.55 5.11 7.58
N VAL A 126 11.56 3.78 7.39
CA VAL A 126 12.52 2.87 8.00
C VAL A 126 13.27 2.14 6.90
N TYR A 127 14.60 2.18 6.97
CA TYR A 127 15.50 1.69 5.93
C TYR A 127 16.22 0.39 6.35
N PRO A 128 16.69 -0.42 5.38
CA PRO A 128 17.66 -1.49 5.64
C PRO A 128 18.89 -0.95 6.35
N ASP A 129 19.48 -1.78 7.19
CA ASP A 129 20.82 -1.50 7.73
C ASP A 129 21.85 -1.49 6.60
N SER A 130 22.70 -0.47 6.57
CA SER A 130 23.63 -0.24 5.45
C SER A 130 24.68 -1.34 5.32
N GLU A 131 25.18 -1.85 6.45
CA GLU A 131 26.20 -2.90 6.46
C GLU A 131 25.59 -4.25 6.01
N SER A 132 24.43 -4.61 6.55
CA SER A 132 23.67 -5.80 6.15
C SER A 132 23.32 -5.77 4.66
N LEU A 133 22.95 -4.59 4.16
CA LEU A 133 22.66 -4.39 2.75
C LEU A 133 23.91 -4.54 1.87
N ALA A 134 25.03 -3.98 2.28
CA ALA A 134 26.29 -4.11 1.56
C ALA A 134 26.75 -5.56 1.49
N LYS A 135 26.68 -6.30 2.61
CA LYS A 135 26.98 -7.75 2.67
C LYS A 135 26.09 -8.55 1.73
N LEU A 136 24.77 -8.28 1.73
CA LEU A 136 23.84 -8.93 0.83
C LEU A 136 24.21 -8.72 -0.64
N VAL A 137 24.43 -7.46 -1.03
CA VAL A 137 24.75 -7.10 -2.42
C VAL A 137 26.09 -7.66 -2.87
N SER A 138 27.11 -7.63 -2.01
CA SER A 138 28.42 -8.23 -2.29
C SER A 138 28.34 -9.75 -2.49
N LYS A 139 27.45 -10.44 -1.74
CA LYS A 139 27.30 -11.90 -1.80
C LYS A 139 26.55 -12.37 -3.03
N GLN A 140 25.46 -11.69 -3.41
CA GLN A 140 24.54 -12.19 -4.44
C GLN A 140 24.32 -11.26 -5.63
N GLY A 141 24.98 -10.09 -5.63
CA GLY A 141 24.81 -9.06 -6.64
C GLY A 141 23.56 -8.21 -6.43
N VAL A 142 23.47 -7.12 -7.19
CA VAL A 142 22.37 -6.13 -7.10
C VAL A 142 21.00 -6.76 -7.34
N ASN A 143 20.91 -7.72 -8.25
CA ASN A 143 19.67 -8.40 -8.66
C ASN A 143 19.66 -9.89 -8.30
N GLY A 144 20.49 -10.33 -7.35
CA GLY A 144 20.61 -11.72 -6.97
C GLY A 144 19.31 -12.40 -6.51
N PHE A 145 18.31 -11.62 -6.08
CA PHE A 145 16.97 -12.12 -5.71
C PHE A 145 16.23 -12.81 -6.87
N PHE A 146 16.68 -12.70 -8.11
CA PHE A 146 16.13 -13.47 -9.23
C PHE A 146 16.69 -14.89 -9.33
N HIS A 147 17.83 -15.18 -8.71
CA HIS A 147 18.55 -16.44 -8.92
C HIS A 147 17.87 -17.65 -8.26
N SER A 148 17.22 -17.44 -7.11
CA SER A 148 16.53 -18.50 -6.38
C SER A 148 15.55 -17.93 -5.37
N LEU A 149 14.64 -18.78 -4.87
CA LEU A 149 13.75 -18.47 -3.77
C LEU A 149 14.55 -18.03 -2.53
N ASP A 150 15.60 -18.75 -2.16
CA ASP A 150 16.42 -18.43 -0.99
C ASP A 150 17.12 -17.08 -1.13
N ALA A 151 17.62 -16.75 -2.31
CA ALA A 151 18.25 -15.46 -2.58
C ALA A 151 17.22 -14.32 -2.47
N ARG A 152 15.99 -14.53 -2.95
CA ARG A 152 14.89 -13.57 -2.79
C ARG A 152 14.49 -13.43 -1.33
N LEU A 153 14.41 -14.53 -0.59
CA LEU A 153 14.10 -14.51 0.84
C LEU A 153 15.16 -13.77 1.65
N ALA A 154 16.44 -13.99 1.36
CA ALA A 154 17.55 -13.26 1.97
C ALA A 154 17.45 -11.75 1.68
N CYS A 155 17.10 -11.38 0.46
CA CYS A 155 16.84 -9.98 0.09
C CYS A 155 15.67 -9.39 0.89
N CYS A 156 14.54 -10.10 1.01
CA CYS A 156 13.41 -9.66 1.81
C CYS A 156 13.74 -9.60 3.30
N GLN A 157 14.55 -10.52 3.81
CA GLN A 157 15.01 -10.51 5.19
C GLN A 157 15.71 -9.18 5.52
N VAL A 158 16.75 -8.84 4.76
CA VAL A 158 17.55 -7.63 5.00
C VAL A 158 16.76 -6.35 4.71
N ARG A 159 16.00 -6.32 3.60
CA ARG A 159 15.34 -5.10 3.16
C ARG A 159 13.97 -4.83 3.80
N LYS A 160 13.33 -5.83 4.42
CA LYS A 160 11.97 -5.69 4.97
C LYS A 160 11.84 -6.22 6.39
N VAL A 161 12.24 -7.49 6.62
CA VAL A 161 11.94 -8.14 7.90
C VAL A 161 12.74 -7.52 9.04
N GLU A 162 14.03 -7.29 8.83
CA GLU A 162 14.89 -6.63 9.83
C GLU A 162 14.47 -5.19 10.12
N PRO A 163 14.24 -4.31 9.10
CA PRO A 163 13.68 -2.98 9.34
C PRO A 163 12.32 -3.01 10.06
N PHE A 164 11.43 -3.93 9.69
CA PHE A 164 10.14 -4.10 10.35
C PHE A 164 10.32 -4.41 11.83
N LYS A 165 11.13 -5.40 12.18
CA LYS A 165 11.39 -5.78 13.58
C LYS A 165 11.95 -4.62 14.40
N ARG A 166 12.84 -3.82 13.81
CA ARG A 166 13.35 -2.60 14.49
C ARG A 166 12.25 -1.56 14.69
N ALA A 167 11.37 -1.40 13.69
CA ALA A 167 10.31 -0.40 13.74
C ALA A 167 9.23 -0.71 14.77
N ILE A 168 8.91 -1.99 14.99
CA ILE A 168 7.88 -2.42 15.96
C ILE A 168 8.42 -2.62 17.38
N ALA A 169 9.73 -2.53 17.57
CA ALA A 169 10.33 -2.73 18.89
C ALA A 169 9.80 -1.70 19.91
N GLY A 170 9.33 -2.19 21.06
CA GLY A 170 8.77 -1.37 22.14
C GLY A 170 7.30 -0.98 21.94
N TYR A 171 6.62 -1.48 20.91
CA TYR A 171 5.17 -1.43 20.78
C TYR A 171 4.52 -2.70 21.32
N ALA A 172 3.28 -2.61 21.76
CA ALA A 172 2.52 -3.76 22.26
C ALA A 172 1.56 -4.33 21.20
N ALA A 173 1.24 -3.53 20.17
CA ALA A 173 0.45 -3.99 19.05
C ALA A 173 0.89 -3.30 17.75
N TRP A 174 0.68 -3.98 16.62
CA TRP A 174 0.88 -3.42 15.29
C TRP A 174 -0.34 -3.62 14.41
N VAL A 175 -0.62 -2.63 13.56
CA VAL A 175 -1.75 -2.61 12.64
C VAL A 175 -1.29 -2.98 11.24
N THR A 176 -2.12 -3.74 10.51
CA THR A 176 -1.89 -4.10 9.11
C THR A 176 -3.16 -3.94 8.27
N GLY A 177 -3.00 -3.59 7.00
CA GLY A 177 -4.10 -3.48 6.03
C GLY A 177 -4.45 -4.78 5.31
N VAL A 178 -4.28 -5.93 5.95
CA VAL A 178 -4.60 -7.25 5.37
C VAL A 178 -6.10 -7.42 5.23
N ARG A 179 -6.54 -7.99 4.09
CA ARG A 179 -7.93 -8.43 3.83
C ARG A 179 -7.98 -9.94 3.54
N ARG A 180 -9.04 -10.62 3.95
CA ARG A 180 -9.25 -12.06 3.70
C ARG A 180 -9.18 -12.41 2.22
N GLN A 181 -9.75 -11.56 1.38
CA GLN A 181 -9.82 -11.77 -0.07
C GLN A 181 -8.47 -11.72 -0.80
N GLN A 182 -7.40 -11.27 -0.15
CA GLN A 182 -6.11 -11.09 -0.83
C GLN A 182 -5.35 -12.39 -1.12
N SER A 183 -5.55 -13.43 -0.31
CA SER A 183 -4.98 -14.77 -0.55
C SER A 183 -5.60 -15.81 0.39
N ALA A 184 -5.50 -17.09 0.04
CA ALA A 184 -5.97 -18.20 0.87
C ALA A 184 -5.30 -18.21 2.27
N THR A 185 -4.04 -17.82 2.37
CA THR A 185 -3.31 -17.75 3.65
C THR A 185 -3.89 -16.69 4.59
N ARG A 186 -4.53 -15.66 4.05
CA ARG A 186 -5.13 -14.54 4.81
C ARG A 186 -6.59 -14.78 5.19
N ALA A 187 -7.23 -15.75 4.52
CA ALA A 187 -8.64 -16.08 4.77
C ALA A 187 -8.92 -16.52 6.23
N LEU A 188 -7.93 -17.15 6.88
CA LEU A 188 -8.04 -17.65 8.24
C LEU A 188 -7.64 -16.65 9.34
N GLY A 189 -7.18 -15.45 8.97
CA GLY A 189 -6.76 -14.41 9.92
C GLY A 189 -7.89 -13.97 10.86
N GLN A 190 -7.52 -13.49 12.04
CA GLN A 190 -8.45 -12.89 13.00
C GLN A 190 -8.29 -11.35 12.99
N PRO A 191 -9.36 -10.60 13.34
CA PRO A 191 -9.28 -9.14 13.43
C PRO A 191 -8.22 -8.65 14.42
N ILE A 192 -8.02 -9.40 15.52
CA ILE A 192 -6.94 -9.22 16.50
C ILE A 192 -6.40 -10.60 16.83
N GLU A 193 -5.09 -10.79 16.72
CA GLU A 193 -4.42 -12.05 17.04
C GLU A 193 -3.04 -11.81 17.66
N TRP A 194 -2.56 -12.77 18.46
CA TRP A 194 -1.19 -12.74 18.95
C TRP A 194 -0.22 -13.15 17.85
N ASP A 195 0.69 -12.26 17.51
CA ASP A 195 1.77 -12.51 16.56
C ASP A 195 2.98 -13.08 17.30
N ALA A 196 3.01 -14.40 17.44
CA ALA A 196 4.05 -15.12 18.18
C ALA A 196 5.46 -14.92 17.55
N GLN A 197 5.53 -14.64 16.23
CA GLN A 197 6.80 -14.40 15.55
C GLN A 197 7.44 -13.08 15.99
N ASN A 198 6.62 -12.08 16.29
CA ASN A 198 7.07 -10.75 16.63
C ASN A 198 6.83 -10.39 18.11
N GLY A 199 6.08 -11.20 18.87
CA GLY A 199 5.87 -11.05 20.31
C GLY A 199 4.96 -9.87 20.69
N LEU A 200 3.97 -9.54 19.84
CA LEU A 200 2.98 -8.49 20.10
C LEU A 200 1.65 -8.81 19.41
N TYR A 201 0.62 -8.03 19.72
CA TYR A 201 -0.67 -8.19 19.05
C TYR A 201 -0.65 -7.65 17.62
N LYS A 202 -1.31 -8.34 16.71
CA LYS A 202 -1.55 -7.93 15.33
C LYS A 202 -3.02 -7.57 15.16
N VAL A 203 -3.29 -6.38 14.67
CA VAL A 203 -4.62 -5.81 14.45
C VAL A 203 -4.85 -5.64 12.96
N SER A 204 -5.91 -6.25 12.43
CA SER A 204 -6.27 -6.28 11.00
C SER A 204 -7.65 -5.65 10.78
N PRO A 205 -7.81 -4.32 10.87
CA PRO A 205 -9.13 -3.67 10.92
C PRO A 205 -9.91 -3.74 9.60
N LEU A 206 -9.22 -3.95 8.47
CA LEU A 206 -9.83 -4.07 7.15
C LEU A 206 -10.06 -5.52 6.73
N LEU A 207 -9.94 -6.48 7.66
CA LEU A 207 -9.92 -7.91 7.35
C LEU A 207 -11.13 -8.35 6.50
N ASP A 208 -12.32 -7.83 6.81
CA ASP A 208 -13.59 -8.17 6.17
C ASP A 208 -14.06 -7.12 5.14
N TRP A 209 -13.18 -6.21 4.73
CA TRP A 209 -13.47 -5.25 3.66
C TRP A 209 -13.26 -5.90 2.30
N THR A 210 -14.14 -5.56 1.34
CA THR A 210 -13.94 -5.90 -0.07
C THR A 210 -13.00 -4.89 -0.74
N GLU A 211 -12.43 -5.26 -1.88
CA GLU A 211 -11.64 -4.33 -2.69
C GLU A 211 -12.46 -3.13 -3.15
N GLU A 212 -13.72 -3.38 -3.55
CA GLU A 212 -14.66 -2.32 -3.95
C GLU A 212 -14.90 -1.31 -2.84
N GLN A 213 -15.07 -1.77 -1.59
CA GLN A 213 -15.25 -0.91 -0.42
C GLN A 213 -14.01 -0.05 -0.16
N VAL A 214 -12.81 -0.62 -0.31
CA VAL A 214 -11.55 0.14 -0.22
C VAL A 214 -11.53 1.27 -1.24
N TRP A 215 -11.82 0.96 -2.51
CA TRP A 215 -11.82 1.96 -3.58
C TRP A 215 -12.95 2.97 -3.47
N GLN A 216 -14.14 2.57 -3.03
CA GLN A 216 -15.24 3.49 -2.74
C GLN A 216 -14.86 4.51 -1.66
N TYR A 217 -14.24 4.05 -0.58
CA TYR A 217 -13.77 4.92 0.49
C TYR A 217 -12.71 5.91 -0.01
N ILE A 218 -11.70 5.43 -0.75
CA ILE A 218 -10.63 6.26 -1.31
C ILE A 218 -11.21 7.35 -2.21
N ARG A 219 -12.13 7.00 -3.12
CA ARG A 219 -12.75 7.96 -4.05
C ARG A 219 -13.62 8.97 -3.31
N ALA A 220 -14.53 8.51 -2.46
CA ALA A 220 -15.44 9.39 -1.73
C ALA A 220 -14.69 10.39 -0.82
N ARG A 221 -13.59 9.96 -0.22
CA ARG A 221 -12.75 10.80 0.63
C ARG A 221 -11.65 11.54 -0.14
N LYS A 222 -11.54 11.31 -1.47
CA LYS A 222 -10.52 11.90 -2.35
C LYS A 222 -9.10 11.68 -1.82
N ILE A 223 -8.82 10.49 -1.29
CA ILE A 223 -7.52 10.17 -0.68
C ILE A 223 -6.50 9.96 -1.81
N PRO A 224 -5.29 10.55 -1.71
CA PRO A 224 -4.21 10.21 -2.63
C PRO A 224 -3.87 8.72 -2.56
N TYR A 225 -3.64 8.10 -3.70
CA TYR A 225 -3.23 6.70 -3.81
C TYR A 225 -2.12 6.54 -4.84
N ASN A 226 -1.47 5.38 -4.85
CA ASN A 226 -0.39 5.09 -5.79
C ASN A 226 -0.93 4.93 -7.21
N THR A 227 -0.47 5.76 -8.14
CA THR A 227 -0.95 5.81 -9.54
C THR A 227 -0.62 4.54 -10.34
N LEU A 228 0.23 3.65 -9.82
CA LEU A 228 0.42 2.31 -10.39
C LEU A 228 -0.87 1.49 -10.39
N HIS A 229 -1.78 1.72 -9.45
CA HIS A 229 -3.09 1.03 -9.47
C HIS A 229 -3.87 1.30 -10.75
N ASP A 230 -3.76 2.50 -11.34
CA ASP A 230 -4.40 2.86 -12.61
C ASP A 230 -3.74 2.18 -13.82
N ARG A 231 -2.57 1.55 -13.63
CA ARG A 231 -1.78 0.87 -14.65
C ARG A 231 -1.71 -0.64 -14.44
N MET A 232 -2.75 -1.24 -13.88
CA MET A 232 -2.88 -2.68 -13.67
C MET A 232 -1.87 -3.27 -12.66
N PHE A 233 -1.53 -2.51 -11.61
CA PHE A 233 -0.76 -2.99 -10.46
C PHE A 233 -1.66 -3.10 -9.21
N PRO A 234 -2.50 -4.12 -9.07
CA PRO A 234 -3.39 -4.26 -7.90
C PRO A 234 -2.62 -4.55 -6.60
N SER A 235 -1.43 -5.11 -6.70
CA SER A 235 -0.54 -5.38 -5.56
C SER A 235 0.84 -4.81 -5.82
N ILE A 236 1.26 -3.82 -5.03
CA ILE A 236 2.51 -3.08 -5.21
C ILE A 236 3.54 -3.49 -4.14
N GLY A 237 4.79 -3.62 -4.55
CA GLY A 237 5.95 -3.85 -3.67
C GLY A 237 7.20 -3.20 -4.25
N CYS A 238 8.37 -3.84 -4.05
CA CYS A 238 9.61 -3.36 -4.70
C CYS A 238 9.46 -3.38 -6.22
N ALA A 239 9.98 -2.37 -6.90
CA ALA A 239 9.89 -2.22 -8.36
C ALA A 239 10.36 -3.48 -9.12
N PRO A 240 11.53 -4.06 -8.84
CA PRO A 240 11.99 -5.25 -9.55
C PRO A 240 11.20 -6.53 -9.20
N CYS A 241 10.34 -6.49 -8.17
CA CYS A 241 9.55 -7.65 -7.72
C CYS A 241 8.05 -7.48 -8.02
N THR A 242 7.68 -6.50 -8.84
CA THR A 242 6.29 -6.20 -9.15
C THR A 242 6.14 -5.81 -10.61
N ARG A 243 5.20 -6.45 -11.31
CA ARG A 243 4.76 -6.06 -12.66
C ARG A 243 3.27 -5.77 -12.70
N ALA A 244 2.81 -5.11 -13.73
CA ALA A 244 1.41 -5.06 -14.08
C ALA A 244 0.87 -6.48 -14.33
N ILE A 245 -0.40 -6.71 -14.02
CA ILE A 245 -1.09 -7.96 -14.38
C ILE A 245 -1.82 -7.80 -15.71
N GLN A 246 -2.14 -8.93 -16.36
CA GLN A 246 -3.01 -8.97 -17.50
C GLN A 246 -4.48 -9.09 -17.05
N PRO A 247 -5.45 -8.66 -17.85
CA PRO A 247 -6.86 -8.90 -17.56
C PRO A 247 -7.13 -10.39 -17.30
N GLY A 248 -7.77 -10.70 -16.16
CA GLY A 248 -8.08 -12.08 -15.75
C GLY A 248 -7.00 -12.78 -14.94
N GLU A 249 -5.81 -12.19 -14.77
CA GLU A 249 -4.82 -12.72 -13.82
C GLU A 249 -5.23 -12.47 -12.37
N ASP A 250 -4.78 -13.32 -11.46
CA ASP A 250 -4.91 -13.11 -10.02
C ASP A 250 -4.28 -11.78 -9.58
N GLN A 251 -4.87 -11.11 -8.59
CA GLN A 251 -4.40 -9.81 -8.07
C GLN A 251 -2.93 -9.81 -7.64
N ARG A 252 -2.39 -10.94 -7.25
CA ARG A 252 -0.99 -11.09 -6.83
C ARG A 252 -0.10 -11.72 -7.90
N ALA A 253 -0.61 -12.04 -9.09
CA ALA A 253 0.15 -12.62 -10.19
C ALA A 253 1.36 -11.77 -10.60
N GLY A 254 1.27 -10.44 -10.45
CA GLY A 254 2.38 -9.51 -10.68
C GLY A 254 3.50 -9.55 -9.63
N ARG A 255 3.30 -10.20 -8.47
CA ARG A 255 4.29 -10.27 -7.39
C ARG A 255 5.18 -11.49 -7.57
N TRP A 256 6.51 -11.30 -7.61
CA TRP A 256 7.49 -12.38 -7.82
C TRP A 256 7.04 -13.34 -8.93
N TRP A 257 6.63 -12.79 -10.06
CA TRP A 257 6.01 -13.52 -11.19
C TRP A 257 6.85 -14.66 -11.76
N TRP A 258 8.14 -14.70 -11.43
CA TRP A 258 9.07 -15.78 -11.81
C TRP A 258 9.08 -16.96 -10.83
N GLU A 259 8.38 -16.85 -9.69
CA GLU A 259 8.27 -17.93 -8.70
C GLU A 259 6.96 -18.70 -8.84
N GLN A 260 6.93 -19.88 -8.22
CA GLN A 260 5.68 -20.66 -8.11
C GLN A 260 4.66 -19.91 -7.25
N PRO A 261 3.35 -19.99 -7.55
CA PRO A 261 2.32 -19.24 -6.83
C PRO A 261 2.37 -19.42 -5.30
N GLU A 262 2.67 -20.64 -4.82
CA GLU A 262 2.71 -21.01 -3.41
C GLU A 262 3.83 -20.29 -2.64
N SER A 263 4.88 -19.85 -3.33
CA SER A 263 6.03 -19.15 -2.72
C SER A 263 5.86 -17.62 -2.69
N ARG A 264 4.84 -17.07 -3.35
CA ARG A 264 4.64 -15.62 -3.58
C ARG A 264 4.09 -14.88 -2.37
N GLU A 265 4.67 -15.11 -1.18
CA GLU A 265 4.32 -14.34 0.02
C GLU A 265 5.49 -13.51 0.55
N CYS A 266 5.13 -12.36 1.14
CA CYS A 266 6.07 -11.48 1.81
C CYS A 266 6.53 -12.12 3.13
N GLY A 267 7.81 -11.96 3.49
CA GLY A 267 8.36 -12.48 4.75
C GLY A 267 7.75 -11.88 6.03
N LEU A 268 6.88 -10.87 5.92
CA LEU A 268 6.11 -10.29 7.03
C LEU A 268 4.80 -11.05 7.31
N GLN A 269 4.39 -11.98 6.46
CA GLN A 269 3.19 -12.79 6.66
C GLN A 269 3.61 -14.25 6.90
N PRO A 270 2.90 -14.99 7.77
CA PRO A 270 3.18 -16.39 7.99
C PRO A 270 3.04 -17.18 6.69
N ARG A 271 3.99 -18.07 6.43
CA ARG A 271 3.87 -19.02 5.34
C ARG A 271 3.12 -20.24 5.82
N VAL A 272 2.16 -20.71 5.04
CA VAL A 272 1.65 -22.06 5.24
C VAL A 272 2.80 -23.01 4.91
N ARG A 273 3.42 -23.61 5.93
CA ARG A 273 4.28 -24.77 5.73
C ARG A 273 3.34 -25.90 5.35
N HIS A 274 3.22 -26.20 4.08
CA HIS A 274 2.74 -27.51 3.70
C HIS A 274 3.74 -28.51 4.30
N ALA A 275 3.29 -29.31 5.25
CA ALA A 275 4.04 -30.47 5.69
C ALA A 275 4.21 -31.33 4.42
N VAL A 276 5.39 -31.27 3.82
CA VAL A 276 5.80 -32.23 2.80
C VAL A 276 5.84 -33.54 3.58
N GLY A 277 4.84 -34.41 3.31
CA GLY A 277 4.77 -35.73 3.88
C GLY A 277 6.09 -36.44 3.58
N GLN A 278 6.78 -36.82 4.63
CA GLN A 278 7.81 -37.85 4.53
C GLN A 278 7.07 -39.13 4.15
N ALA A 279 7.24 -39.54 2.89
CA ALA A 279 6.98 -40.90 2.46
C ALA A 279 8.30 -41.65 2.46
#